data_960722320aed8fda6e9bcb21292d4c4f
#
_entry.id   960722320aed8fda6e9bcb21292d4c4f
#
_cell.length_a   1.000
_cell.length_b   1.000
_cell.length_c   1.000
_cell.angle_alpha   90.00
_cell.angle_beta   90.00
_cell.angle_gamma   90.00
#
_symmetry.space_group_name_H-M   'P 1'
#
loop_
_entity.id
_entity.type
_entity.pdbx_description
1 polymer ?
#
loop_
_entity_poly.entity_id
_entity_poly.type
_entity_poly.pdbx_seq_one_letter_code
_entity_poly.pdbx_strand_id
1 'polypeptide(L)'
;MSARALKFLALLSMAIALSGAILIAAWSQLNSYMVRAGPAAAETVVVLPRGAGLGQITTALVDAGVIDHPWLFRLAVRVLGRDRDLKAGEYAFPARATPQGVIAMLARGETVARRLTVAEGLTVSEIFDLLQSAEALVGELPPPPEEGSLLPETYFYAYGDSRVGLVRRMEEAMRA
;
A
#
# COMPACT_ATOMS: atom_id res chain seq x y z
N MET A 1 -51.55 21.78 -23.09
CA MET A 1 -50.91 20.77 -22.23
C MET A 1 -51.94 20.29 -21.22
N SER A 2 -52.15 18.98 -21.08
CA SER A 2 -53.12 18.48 -20.11
C SER A 2 -52.58 18.64 -18.68
N ALA A 3 -53.46 18.88 -17.71
CA ALA A 3 -53.06 18.98 -16.30
C ALA A 3 -52.27 17.74 -15.77
N ARG A 4 -52.47 16.58 -16.40
CA ARG A 4 -51.73 15.34 -16.14
C ARG A 4 -50.25 15.42 -16.60
N ALA A 5 -50.01 16.04 -17.78
CA ALA A 5 -48.66 16.24 -18.29
C ALA A 5 -47.86 17.23 -17.42
N LEU A 6 -48.52 18.28 -16.93
CA LEU A 6 -47.87 19.26 -16.03
C LEU A 6 -47.48 18.62 -14.68
N LYS A 7 -48.38 17.81 -14.10
CA LYS A 7 -48.07 17.06 -12.86
C LYS A 7 -46.93 16.06 -13.04
N PHE A 8 -46.90 15.35 -14.17
CA PHE A 8 -45.80 14.39 -14.50
C PHE A 8 -44.46 15.11 -14.64
N LEU A 9 -44.41 16.25 -15.34
CA LEU A 9 -43.19 17.05 -15.48
C LEU A 9 -42.72 17.60 -14.11
N ALA A 10 -43.64 18.04 -13.24
CA ALA A 10 -43.30 18.50 -11.91
C ALA A 10 -42.73 17.38 -11.01
N LEU A 11 -43.29 16.17 -11.08
CA LEU A 11 -42.79 15.03 -10.34
C LEU A 11 -41.41 14.59 -10.85
N LEU A 12 -41.21 14.60 -12.17
CA LEU A 12 -39.93 14.27 -12.80
C LEU A 12 -38.84 15.27 -12.41
N SER A 13 -39.12 16.56 -12.47
CA SER A 13 -38.19 17.61 -12.08
C SER A 13 -37.82 17.51 -10.58
N MET A 14 -38.81 17.23 -9.73
CA MET A 14 -38.56 17.00 -8.30
C MET A 14 -37.70 15.78 -8.04
N ALA A 15 -37.92 14.66 -8.75
CA ALA A 15 -37.11 13.46 -8.64
C ALA A 15 -35.65 13.70 -9.08
N ILE A 16 -35.46 14.44 -10.19
CA ILE A 16 -34.13 14.84 -10.65
C ILE A 16 -33.41 15.73 -9.63
N ALA A 17 -34.13 16.73 -9.09
CA ALA A 17 -33.55 17.61 -8.08
C ALA A 17 -33.19 16.88 -6.80
N LEU A 18 -34.04 15.94 -6.34
CA LEU A 18 -33.76 15.11 -5.18
C LEU A 18 -32.55 14.19 -5.40
N SER A 19 -32.48 13.54 -6.58
CA SER A 19 -31.32 12.70 -6.96
C SER A 19 -30.03 13.51 -7.01
N GLY A 20 -30.06 14.71 -7.57
CA GLY A 20 -28.92 15.62 -7.59
C GLY A 20 -28.46 16.02 -6.20
N ALA A 21 -29.39 16.35 -5.31
CA ALA A 21 -29.08 16.70 -3.91
C ALA A 21 -28.43 15.51 -3.16
N ILE A 22 -28.94 14.30 -3.35
CA ILE A 22 -28.37 13.07 -2.76
C ILE A 22 -26.94 12.83 -3.26
N LEU A 23 -26.69 12.97 -4.56
CA LEU A 23 -25.35 12.81 -5.14
C LEU A 23 -24.36 13.85 -4.61
N ILE A 24 -24.78 15.10 -4.49
CA ILE A 24 -23.94 16.18 -3.93
C ILE A 24 -23.63 15.88 -2.45
N ALA A 25 -24.62 15.45 -1.67
CA ALA A 25 -24.42 15.08 -0.27
C ALA A 25 -23.46 13.89 -0.13
N ALA A 26 -23.63 12.85 -0.94
CA ALA A 26 -22.75 11.67 -0.94
C ALA A 26 -21.31 12.05 -1.33
N TRP A 27 -21.14 12.89 -2.34
CA TRP A 27 -19.82 13.40 -2.75
C TRP A 27 -19.17 14.24 -1.65
N SER A 28 -19.92 15.13 -1.02
CA SER A 28 -19.45 15.94 0.12
C SER A 28 -19.00 15.08 1.30
N GLN A 29 -19.76 14.03 1.63
CA GLN A 29 -19.41 13.07 2.67
C GLN A 29 -18.11 12.31 2.34
N LEU A 30 -17.98 11.81 1.12
CA LEU A 30 -16.78 11.11 0.67
C LEU A 30 -15.56 12.02 0.72
N ASN A 31 -15.70 13.24 0.21
CA ASN A 31 -14.61 14.22 0.21
C ASN A 31 -14.19 14.61 1.65
N SER A 32 -15.16 14.83 2.54
CA SER A 32 -14.88 15.10 3.95
C SER A 32 -14.18 13.93 4.65
N TYR A 33 -14.57 12.69 4.34
CA TYR A 33 -13.90 11.49 4.84
C TYR A 33 -12.45 11.41 4.35
N MET A 34 -12.19 11.70 3.09
CA MET A 34 -10.87 11.60 2.47
C MET A 34 -9.80 12.49 3.14
N VAL A 35 -10.20 13.67 3.63
CA VAL A 35 -9.29 14.64 4.25
C VAL A 35 -9.32 14.60 5.78
N ARG A 36 -10.21 13.82 6.38
CA ARG A 36 -10.32 13.68 7.83
C ARG A 36 -9.12 12.92 8.39
N ALA A 37 -8.59 13.37 9.53
CA ALA A 37 -7.56 12.65 10.26
C ALA A 37 -8.04 11.23 10.64
N GLY A 38 -7.20 10.23 10.37
CA GLY A 38 -7.46 8.85 10.73
C GLY A 38 -7.41 8.61 12.26
N PRO A 39 -7.83 7.42 12.71
CA PRO A 39 -7.95 7.09 14.13
C PRO A 39 -6.60 6.81 14.82
N ALA A 40 -5.56 6.40 14.08
CA ALA A 40 -4.26 6.04 14.65
C ALA A 40 -3.64 7.20 15.43
N ALA A 41 -3.38 7.02 16.72
CA ALA A 41 -2.77 8.05 17.58
C ALA A 41 -1.25 8.15 17.43
N ALA A 42 -0.60 7.11 16.93
CA ALA A 42 0.84 7.01 16.70
C ALA A 42 1.11 6.44 15.31
N GLU A 43 2.39 6.47 14.89
CA GLU A 43 2.82 5.78 13.69
C GLU A 43 2.47 4.28 13.79
N THR A 44 1.89 3.73 12.74
CA THR A 44 1.40 2.36 12.71
C THR A 44 1.97 1.62 11.51
N VAL A 45 2.68 0.53 11.78
CA VAL A 45 3.26 -0.32 10.73
C VAL A 45 2.25 -1.40 10.32
N VAL A 46 2.00 -1.51 9.02
CA VAL A 46 1.08 -2.51 8.45
C VAL A 46 1.76 -3.26 7.32
N VAL A 47 1.70 -4.59 7.37
CA VAL A 47 2.20 -5.45 6.31
C VAL A 47 1.04 -5.85 5.39
N LEU A 48 1.18 -5.55 4.10
CA LEU A 48 0.22 -5.91 3.06
C LEU A 48 0.83 -7.01 2.17
N PRO A 49 0.29 -8.25 2.21
CA PRO A 49 0.86 -9.36 1.47
C PRO A 49 0.72 -9.18 -0.04
N ARG A 50 1.65 -9.76 -0.81
CA ARG A 50 1.59 -9.75 -2.28
C ARG A 50 0.34 -10.46 -2.77
N GLY A 51 -0.34 -9.86 -3.74
CA GLY A 51 -1.60 -10.39 -4.29
C GLY A 51 -2.85 -10.09 -3.46
N ALA A 52 -2.71 -9.33 -2.35
CA ALA A 52 -3.87 -8.91 -1.56
C ALA A 52 -4.79 -8.02 -2.41
N GLY A 53 -6.07 -8.38 -2.47
CA GLY A 53 -7.10 -7.55 -3.09
C GLY A 53 -7.51 -6.38 -2.20
N LEU A 54 -8.22 -5.39 -2.78
CA LEU A 54 -8.70 -4.19 -2.07
C LEU A 54 -9.45 -4.51 -0.76
N GLY A 55 -10.20 -5.63 -0.72
CA GLY A 55 -10.90 -6.05 0.49
C GLY A 55 -9.94 -6.41 1.62
N GLN A 56 -8.91 -7.22 1.33
CA GLN A 56 -7.90 -7.67 2.31
C GLN A 56 -7.05 -6.48 2.78
N ILE A 57 -6.63 -5.60 1.86
CA ILE A 57 -5.92 -4.36 2.20
C ILE A 57 -6.76 -3.51 3.16
N THR A 58 -8.05 -3.31 2.84
CA THR A 58 -8.97 -2.54 3.68
C THR A 58 -9.10 -3.15 5.08
N THR A 59 -9.25 -4.48 5.18
CA THR A 59 -9.34 -5.17 6.46
C THR A 59 -8.08 -4.98 7.29
N ALA A 60 -6.89 -5.19 6.69
CA ALA A 60 -5.62 -4.98 7.39
C ALA A 60 -5.45 -3.54 7.92
N LEU A 61 -5.89 -2.52 7.15
CA LEU A 61 -5.83 -1.12 7.58
C LEU A 61 -6.81 -0.81 8.72
N VAL A 62 -7.99 -1.44 8.72
CA VAL A 62 -8.98 -1.29 9.81
C VAL A 62 -8.49 -1.99 11.09
N ASP A 63 -8.01 -3.23 10.96
CA ASP A 63 -7.52 -4.03 12.11
C ASP A 63 -6.32 -3.35 12.78
N ALA A 64 -5.48 -2.68 12.00
CA ALA A 64 -4.37 -1.87 12.49
C ALA A 64 -4.79 -0.47 13.00
N GLY A 65 -6.06 -0.10 12.90
CA GLY A 65 -6.57 1.20 13.33
C GLY A 65 -6.09 2.38 12.49
N VAL A 66 -5.64 2.16 11.26
CA VAL A 66 -5.22 3.24 10.34
C VAL A 66 -6.41 3.96 9.74
N ILE A 67 -7.49 3.23 9.45
CA ILE A 67 -8.76 3.76 8.95
C ILE A 67 -9.94 3.24 9.78
N ASP A 68 -11.05 3.99 9.80
CA ASP A 68 -12.25 3.69 10.61
C ASP A 68 -13.48 3.25 9.78
N HIS A 69 -13.55 3.60 8.50
CA HIS A 69 -14.71 3.32 7.64
C HIS A 69 -14.35 2.51 6.39
N PRO A 70 -14.39 1.15 6.46
CA PRO A 70 -13.92 0.28 5.38
C PRO A 70 -14.68 0.46 4.07
N TRP A 71 -15.99 0.72 4.12
CA TRP A 71 -16.79 0.88 2.91
C TRP A 71 -16.52 2.22 2.20
N LEU A 72 -16.32 3.32 2.97
CA LEU A 72 -15.94 4.62 2.42
C LEU A 72 -14.54 4.57 1.79
N PHE A 73 -13.59 3.90 2.44
CA PHE A 73 -12.25 3.72 1.91
C PHE A 73 -12.27 2.98 0.57
N ARG A 74 -12.99 1.85 0.50
CA ARG A 74 -13.14 1.10 -0.77
C ARG A 74 -13.83 1.91 -1.86
N LEU A 75 -14.85 2.71 -1.49
CA LEU A 75 -15.50 3.61 -2.44
C LEU A 75 -14.53 4.68 -2.94
N ALA A 76 -13.77 5.31 -2.04
CA ALA A 76 -12.77 6.31 -2.38
C ALA A 76 -11.72 5.77 -3.35
N VAL A 77 -11.14 4.59 -3.08
CA VAL A 77 -10.17 3.94 -3.96
C VAL A 77 -10.73 3.72 -5.36
N ARG A 78 -11.99 3.24 -5.46
CA ARG A 78 -12.65 3.01 -6.76
C ARG A 78 -12.97 4.30 -7.51
N VAL A 79 -13.48 5.31 -6.81
CA VAL A 79 -13.78 6.62 -7.42
C VAL A 79 -12.52 7.30 -7.93
N LEU A 80 -11.38 7.11 -7.24
CA LEU A 80 -10.07 7.59 -7.68
C LEU A 80 -9.44 6.73 -8.78
N GLY A 81 -10.05 5.58 -9.14
CA GLY A 81 -9.50 4.64 -10.12
C GLY A 81 -8.18 3.99 -9.69
N ARG A 82 -7.93 3.87 -8.37
CA ARG A 82 -6.66 3.38 -7.80
C ARG A 82 -6.70 1.92 -7.32
N ASP A 83 -7.75 1.19 -7.62
CA ASP A 83 -7.96 -0.19 -7.15
C ASP A 83 -6.87 -1.18 -7.60
N ARG A 84 -6.18 -0.90 -8.72
CA ARG A 84 -5.07 -1.69 -9.27
C ARG A 84 -3.68 -1.14 -8.96
N ASP A 85 -3.61 0.07 -8.41
CA ASP A 85 -2.34 0.75 -8.15
C ASP A 85 -1.80 0.47 -6.76
N LEU A 86 -2.60 -0.11 -5.87
CA LEU A 86 -2.19 -0.36 -4.48
C LEU A 86 -1.13 -1.45 -4.43
N LYS A 87 0.06 -1.09 -3.95
CA LYS A 87 1.21 -2.00 -3.92
C LYS A 87 1.28 -2.74 -2.58
N ALA A 88 1.69 -4.02 -2.65
CA ALA A 88 2.02 -4.80 -1.46
C ALA A 88 3.33 -4.32 -0.82
N GLY A 89 3.53 -4.60 0.46
CA GLY A 89 4.73 -4.24 1.19
C GLY A 89 4.44 -3.90 2.65
N GLU A 90 5.47 -3.50 3.36
CA GLU A 90 5.38 -3.00 4.72
C GLU A 90 5.32 -1.47 4.69
N TYR A 91 4.30 -0.88 5.32
CA TYR A 91 4.07 0.56 5.33
C TYR A 91 4.06 1.10 6.75
N ALA A 92 4.76 2.19 6.99
CA ALA A 92 4.68 2.96 8.24
C ALA A 92 3.77 4.18 8.01
N PHE A 93 2.51 4.05 8.41
CA PHE A 93 1.55 5.15 8.30
C PHE A 93 1.76 6.13 9.45
N PRO A 94 1.93 7.44 9.18
CA PRO A 94 2.07 8.43 10.23
C PRO A 94 0.82 8.50 11.11
N ALA A 95 0.99 8.97 12.34
CA ALA A 95 -0.15 9.24 13.21
C ALA A 95 -1.19 10.10 12.49
N ARG A 96 -2.46 9.73 12.66
CA ARG A 96 -3.61 10.45 12.09
C ARG A 96 -3.57 10.57 10.55
N ALA A 97 -2.94 9.61 9.86
CA ALA A 97 -2.92 9.58 8.40
C ALA A 97 -4.33 9.70 7.82
N THR A 98 -4.53 10.61 6.86
CA THR A 98 -5.82 10.75 6.20
C THR A 98 -6.05 9.60 5.21
N PRO A 99 -7.29 9.17 4.95
CA PRO A 99 -7.58 8.14 3.94
C PRO A 99 -6.97 8.46 2.57
N GLN A 100 -6.98 9.72 2.16
CA GLN A 100 -6.31 10.16 0.94
C GLN A 100 -4.80 9.95 0.99
N GLY A 101 -4.16 10.28 2.11
CA GLY A 101 -2.73 10.07 2.34
C GLY A 101 -2.38 8.58 2.29
N VAL A 102 -3.18 7.73 2.95
CA VAL A 102 -3.02 6.27 2.93
C VAL A 102 -3.08 5.73 1.50
N ILE A 103 -4.11 6.12 0.71
CA ILE A 103 -4.24 5.70 -0.70
C ILE A 103 -3.02 6.16 -1.52
N ALA A 104 -2.56 7.38 -1.30
CA ALA A 104 -1.41 7.93 -2.02
C ALA A 104 -0.12 7.17 -1.69
N MET A 105 0.16 6.86 -0.42
CA MET A 105 1.32 6.06 0.01
C MET A 105 1.29 4.67 -0.61
N LEU A 106 0.13 3.99 -0.58
CA LEU A 106 -0.04 2.65 -1.17
C LEU A 106 0.17 2.67 -2.69
N ALA A 107 -0.36 3.68 -3.39
CA ALA A 107 -0.23 3.81 -4.84
C ALA A 107 1.22 4.12 -5.28
N ARG A 108 1.94 4.96 -4.52
CA ARG A 108 3.37 5.22 -4.76
C ARG A 108 4.26 4.04 -4.37
N GLY A 109 3.82 3.19 -3.43
CA GLY A 109 4.61 2.10 -2.89
C GLY A 109 5.70 2.61 -1.94
N GLU A 110 5.35 3.57 -1.09
CA GLU A 110 6.26 4.13 -0.07
C GLU A 110 6.41 3.15 1.10
N THR A 111 7.05 2.03 0.81
CA THR A 111 7.28 0.95 1.77
C THR A 111 8.46 1.26 2.69
N VAL A 112 8.47 0.63 3.86
CA VAL A 112 9.60 0.67 4.80
C VAL A 112 10.82 0.05 4.12
N ALA A 113 11.88 0.85 3.95
CA ALA A 113 13.16 0.37 3.45
C ALA A 113 13.97 -0.21 4.60
N ARG A 114 14.31 -1.50 4.50
CA ARG A 114 15.24 -2.18 5.39
C ARG A 114 16.63 -2.18 4.79
N ARG A 115 17.65 -2.32 5.62
CA ARG A 115 19.04 -2.35 5.18
C ARG A 115 19.74 -3.60 5.69
N LEU A 116 20.55 -4.22 4.85
CA LEU A 116 21.49 -5.27 5.19
C LEU A 116 22.90 -4.77 4.85
N THR A 117 23.75 -4.66 5.85
CA THR A 117 25.16 -4.27 5.65
C THR A 117 26.02 -5.52 5.62
N VAL A 118 26.73 -5.72 4.53
CA VAL A 118 27.73 -6.75 4.35
C VAL A 118 29.09 -6.10 4.55
N ALA A 119 29.76 -6.48 5.64
CA ALA A 119 31.09 -5.96 5.95
C ALA A 119 32.17 -6.56 5.01
N GLU A 120 33.24 -5.81 4.79
CA GLU A 120 34.40 -6.32 4.07
C GLU A 120 35.03 -7.47 4.85
N GLY A 121 35.54 -8.48 4.11
CA GLY A 121 36.23 -9.64 4.67
C GLY A 121 35.33 -10.79 5.10
N LEU A 122 34.02 -10.68 4.95
CA LEU A 122 33.10 -11.80 5.17
C LEU A 122 33.22 -12.84 4.03
N THR A 123 33.19 -14.11 4.40
CA THR A 123 33.03 -15.21 3.47
C THR A 123 31.61 -15.27 2.89
N VAL A 124 31.44 -15.96 1.76
CA VAL A 124 30.10 -16.20 1.17
C VAL A 124 29.19 -16.91 2.17
N SER A 125 29.69 -17.83 2.98
CA SER A 125 28.90 -18.51 4.01
C SER A 125 28.36 -17.54 5.07
N GLU A 126 29.19 -16.64 5.58
CA GLU A 126 28.79 -15.63 6.57
C GLU A 126 27.79 -14.63 5.99
N ILE A 127 27.94 -14.24 4.72
CA ILE A 127 26.96 -13.40 4.00
C ILE A 127 25.63 -14.14 3.87
N PHE A 128 25.63 -15.43 3.57
CA PHE A 128 24.43 -16.26 3.47
C PHE A 128 23.72 -16.40 4.81
N ASP A 129 24.44 -16.51 5.93
CA ASP A 129 23.88 -16.50 7.28
C ASP A 129 23.18 -15.16 7.59
N LEU A 130 23.76 -14.02 7.19
CA LEU A 130 23.12 -12.70 7.28
C LEU A 130 21.84 -12.64 6.45
N LEU A 131 21.86 -13.13 5.21
CA LEU A 131 20.70 -13.19 4.33
C LEU A 131 19.60 -14.11 4.87
N GLN A 132 19.98 -15.23 5.48
CA GLN A 132 19.05 -16.17 6.09
C GLN A 132 18.35 -15.57 7.31
N SER A 133 19.08 -14.81 8.13
CA SER A 133 18.56 -14.15 9.32
C SER A 133 17.74 -12.89 9.05
N ALA A 134 17.75 -12.36 7.81
CA ALA A 134 17.02 -11.18 7.42
C ALA A 134 15.50 -11.46 7.35
N GLU A 135 14.76 -11.02 8.37
CA GLU A 135 13.34 -11.37 8.60
C GLU A 135 12.38 -11.00 7.48
N ALA A 136 12.62 -9.92 6.77
CA ALA A 136 11.68 -9.45 5.73
C ALA A 136 11.97 -10.04 4.34
N LEU A 137 13.08 -10.78 4.15
CA LEU A 137 13.38 -11.48 2.93
C LEU A 137 12.65 -12.82 2.84
N VAL A 138 12.19 -13.17 1.63
CA VAL A 138 11.45 -14.41 1.38
C VAL A 138 12.16 -15.31 0.38
N GLY A 139 11.76 -16.59 0.37
CA GLY A 139 12.30 -17.61 -0.52
C GLY A 139 13.61 -18.21 0.01
N GLU A 140 14.05 -19.27 -0.67
CA GLU A 140 15.30 -19.96 -0.36
C GLU A 140 16.50 -19.19 -0.92
N LEU A 141 17.67 -19.40 -0.33
CA LEU A 141 18.92 -18.91 -0.88
C LEU A 141 19.28 -19.73 -2.14
N PRO A 142 19.90 -19.11 -3.15
CA PRO A 142 20.46 -19.85 -4.28
C PRO A 142 21.66 -20.70 -3.83
N PRO A 143 22.20 -21.58 -4.68
CA PRO A 143 23.51 -22.18 -4.42
C PRO A 143 24.56 -21.09 -4.15
N PRO A 144 25.49 -21.30 -3.19
CA PRO A 144 26.49 -20.30 -2.88
C PRO A 144 27.39 -20.05 -4.10
N PRO A 145 27.61 -18.77 -4.46
CA PRO A 145 28.52 -18.42 -5.55
C PRO A 145 29.99 -18.54 -5.10
N GLU A 146 30.93 -18.25 -6.01
CA GLU A 146 32.37 -18.25 -5.70
C GLU A 146 32.73 -17.17 -4.67
N GLU A 147 33.76 -17.44 -3.85
CA GLU A 147 34.28 -16.44 -2.91
C GLU A 147 34.72 -15.16 -3.64
N GLY A 148 34.37 -13.99 -3.04
CA GLY A 148 34.71 -12.70 -3.62
C GLY A 148 33.77 -12.25 -4.75
N SER A 149 32.68 -12.98 -5.04
CA SER A 149 31.70 -12.60 -6.08
C SER A 149 30.60 -11.69 -5.58
N LEU A 150 30.46 -11.48 -4.27
CA LEU A 150 29.44 -10.63 -3.63
C LEU A 150 30.09 -9.35 -3.13
N LEU A 151 29.65 -8.18 -3.62
CA LEU A 151 30.20 -6.90 -3.21
C LEU A 151 29.84 -6.58 -1.74
N PRO A 152 30.82 -6.31 -0.85
CA PRO A 152 30.57 -5.84 0.51
C PRO A 152 30.05 -4.39 0.48
N GLU A 153 28.75 -4.20 0.78
CA GLU A 153 28.11 -2.90 0.77
C GLU A 153 26.83 -2.94 1.63
N THR A 154 26.16 -1.79 1.80
CA THR A 154 24.82 -1.72 2.41
C THR A 154 23.73 -1.82 1.35
N TYR A 155 22.96 -2.88 1.41
CA TYR A 155 21.85 -3.17 0.50
C TYR A 155 20.50 -2.80 1.12
N PHE A 156 19.70 -2.06 0.37
CA PHE A 156 18.31 -1.78 0.77
C PHE A 156 17.39 -2.83 0.17
N TYR A 157 16.40 -3.24 0.97
CA TYR A 157 15.38 -4.19 0.56
C TYR A 157 14.05 -3.89 1.25
N ALA A 158 12.95 -4.34 0.66
CA ALA A 158 11.60 -4.20 1.20
C ALA A 158 11.08 -5.54 1.72
N TYR A 159 10.03 -5.49 2.53
CA TYR A 159 9.31 -6.69 2.98
C TYR A 159 8.82 -7.52 1.76
N GLY A 160 9.14 -8.80 1.76
CA GLY A 160 8.80 -9.72 0.68
C GLY A 160 9.76 -9.71 -0.51
N ASP A 161 10.88 -8.99 -0.46
CA ASP A 161 11.94 -9.13 -1.46
C ASP A 161 12.56 -10.51 -1.37
N SER A 162 12.97 -11.08 -2.52
CA SER A 162 13.54 -12.42 -2.56
C SER A 162 15.02 -12.43 -2.20
N ARG A 163 15.44 -13.44 -1.44
CA ARG A 163 16.86 -13.69 -1.15
C ARG A 163 17.68 -13.84 -2.41
N VAL A 164 17.18 -14.62 -3.39
CA VAL A 164 17.79 -14.77 -4.71
C VAL A 164 18.00 -13.42 -5.41
N GLY A 165 16.96 -12.54 -5.36
CA GLY A 165 17.05 -11.21 -5.97
C GLY A 165 18.10 -10.32 -5.32
N LEU A 166 18.29 -10.44 -3.99
CA LEU A 166 19.31 -9.68 -3.27
C LEU A 166 20.72 -10.18 -3.58
N VAL A 167 20.93 -11.51 -3.59
CA VAL A 167 22.20 -12.12 -4.00
C VAL A 167 22.60 -11.68 -5.41
N ARG A 168 21.65 -11.74 -6.36
CA ARG A 168 21.91 -11.28 -7.73
C ARG A 168 22.35 -9.83 -7.80
N ARG A 169 21.73 -8.93 -7.02
CA ARG A 169 22.15 -7.51 -6.95
C ARG A 169 23.57 -7.36 -6.40
N MET A 170 23.97 -8.19 -5.43
CA MET A 170 25.33 -8.21 -4.89
C MET A 170 26.35 -8.64 -5.93
N GLU A 171 26.04 -9.67 -6.72
CA GLU A 171 26.88 -10.14 -7.82
C GLU A 171 26.97 -9.12 -8.97
N GLU A 172 25.84 -8.50 -9.33
CA GLU A 172 25.80 -7.46 -10.37
C GLU A 172 26.64 -6.24 -9.95
N ALA A 173 26.52 -5.82 -8.69
CA ALA A 173 27.31 -4.72 -8.14
C ALA A 173 28.82 -5.02 -8.12
N MET A 174 29.20 -6.29 -7.89
CA MET A 174 30.63 -6.70 -7.91
C MET A 174 31.23 -6.70 -9.32
N ARG A 175 30.41 -6.81 -10.37
CA ARG A 175 30.84 -6.80 -11.77
C ARG A 175 30.88 -5.41 -12.41
N ALA A 176 30.27 -4.40 -11.77
CA ALA A 176 30.13 -3.05 -12.30
C ALA A 176 31.39 -2.21 -12.10
#